data_734e8c84ca5741f87f6f29464793a83a
#
_entry.id   734e8c84ca5741f87f6f29464793a83a
#
_cell.length_a   1.000
_cell.length_b   1.000
_cell.length_c   1.000
_cell.angle_alpha   90.00
_cell.angle_beta   90.00
_cell.angle_gamma   90.00
#
_symmetry.space_group_name_H-M   'P 1'
#
loop_
_entity.id
_entity.type
_entity.pdbx_description
1 polymer ?
#
loop_
_entity_poly.entity_id
_entity_poly.type
_entity_poly.pdbx_seq_one_letter_code
_entity_poly.pdbx_strand_id
1 'polypeptide(L)'
;MSSPEPEELVPDWSLHPGVVLRHVLEERGIRQSELAERTGLTAKHINQLVNQDIGISGDVALLLERALPGFDARFWTRTDAYHQAYLSKEKAKGKLPELTAWADGFDPATLRHHGITSPHDNQATTVEKILQFFGVATPEAFEQTWMQPRVSFRRSQAFTVAEQNTALWLRLLERSAERITVAPFRVGALRKAARIIPPMTNLTIPDGFTAARAALAQAGVVLTFIRQVPGTRICGATWWLAADRPVIGLTERHRKPDIFWFNLLHEIGHIALHPRRTTFLDLDLDKSIGDTAEQQADAFAESTLLPGDARTRIARATSREELLLLAATLGIGVTIVAGQHGHATGQWNIGGTLRGKITDADISMLEALSPHQDKNPASAAGRRSRFTRSMTHPQDSQP
;
A
#
# COMPACT_ATOMS: atom_id res chain seq x y z
N MET A 1 11.87 -14.15 -27.10
CA MET A 1 11.39 -15.08 -26.05
C MET A 1 12.54 -15.26 -25.09
N SER A 2 12.60 -14.46 -24.01
CA SER A 2 13.60 -14.62 -22.95
C SER A 2 13.13 -15.73 -22.02
N SER A 3 13.94 -16.77 -21.87
CA SER A 3 13.73 -17.81 -20.88
C SER A 3 13.68 -17.18 -19.49
N PRO A 4 12.78 -17.61 -18.59
CA PRO A 4 12.80 -17.16 -17.21
C PRO A 4 14.13 -17.58 -16.58
N GLU A 5 14.82 -16.65 -15.94
CA GLU A 5 15.96 -16.99 -15.08
C GLU A 5 15.49 -17.98 -14.02
N PRO A 6 16.27 -19.03 -13.72
CA PRO A 6 15.91 -20.01 -12.70
C PRO A 6 15.76 -19.29 -11.36
N GLU A 7 14.61 -19.46 -10.69
CA GLU A 7 14.45 -19.08 -9.28
C GLU A 7 15.62 -19.67 -8.48
N GLU A 8 16.44 -18.82 -7.91
CA GLU A 8 17.51 -19.22 -7.03
C GLU A 8 16.87 -19.90 -5.81
N LEU A 9 16.89 -21.22 -5.78
CA LEU A 9 16.45 -22.04 -4.64
C LEU A 9 17.35 -21.69 -3.46
N VAL A 10 16.91 -20.77 -2.61
CA VAL A 10 17.58 -20.48 -1.34
C VAL A 10 17.15 -21.58 -0.36
N PRO A 11 18.04 -22.51 0.03
CA PRO A 11 17.68 -23.56 0.97
C PRO A 11 17.21 -22.96 2.30
N ASP A 12 16.20 -23.56 2.91
CA ASP A 12 15.67 -23.20 4.23
C ASP A 12 16.48 -23.81 5.40
N TRP A 13 17.67 -24.31 5.09
CA TRP A 13 18.63 -24.89 6.03
C TRP A 13 20.03 -24.34 5.77
N SER A 14 20.88 -24.42 6.76
CA SER A 14 22.28 -24.01 6.64
C SER A 14 23.19 -24.95 7.43
N LEU A 15 24.38 -25.18 6.89
CA LEU A 15 25.41 -25.95 7.59
C LEU A 15 26.32 -24.97 8.36
N HIS A 16 26.59 -25.32 9.63
CA HIS A 16 27.62 -24.61 10.38
C HIS A 16 29.00 -24.84 9.71
N PRO A 17 29.85 -23.81 9.55
CA PRO A 17 31.17 -23.97 8.89
C PRO A 17 32.06 -25.00 9.57
N GLY A 18 31.90 -25.24 10.88
CA GLY A 18 32.60 -26.29 11.62
C GLY A 18 32.25 -27.71 11.17
N VAL A 19 31.00 -27.96 10.69
CA VAL A 19 30.62 -29.25 10.10
C VAL A 19 31.39 -29.47 8.81
N VAL A 20 31.46 -28.45 7.97
CA VAL A 20 32.20 -28.48 6.72
C VAL A 20 33.68 -28.70 6.98
N LEU A 21 34.26 -27.99 7.96
CA LEU A 21 35.66 -28.15 8.36
C LEU A 21 35.95 -29.58 8.84
N ARG A 22 35.10 -30.13 9.69
CA ARG A 22 35.22 -31.53 10.15
C ARG A 22 35.26 -32.51 8.98
N HIS A 23 34.34 -32.39 8.05
CA HIS A 23 34.27 -33.25 6.89
C HIS A 23 35.52 -33.17 6.01
N VAL A 24 36.02 -31.96 5.76
CA VAL A 24 37.25 -31.73 5.02
C VAL A 24 38.47 -32.39 5.72
N LEU A 25 38.53 -32.32 7.06
CA LEU A 25 39.61 -32.97 7.83
C LEU A 25 39.52 -34.48 7.76
N GLU A 26 38.34 -35.05 7.89
CA GLU A 26 38.07 -36.50 7.80
C GLU A 26 38.46 -37.03 6.40
N GLU A 27 38.00 -36.40 5.34
CA GLU A 27 38.32 -36.81 3.96
C GLU A 27 39.79 -36.76 3.65
N ARG A 28 40.52 -35.80 4.23
CA ARG A 28 41.97 -35.64 4.00
C ARG A 28 42.83 -36.38 5.01
N GLY A 29 42.26 -37.04 5.99
CA GLY A 29 42.97 -37.76 7.05
C GLY A 29 43.80 -36.84 7.95
N ILE A 30 43.40 -35.50 8.05
CA ILE A 30 44.14 -34.51 8.83
C ILE A 30 43.54 -34.50 10.26
N ARG A 31 44.40 -34.68 11.26
CA ARG A 31 43.95 -34.56 12.66
C ARG A 31 43.81 -33.10 13.07
N GLN A 32 42.93 -32.83 14.04
CA GLN A 32 42.75 -31.45 14.56
C GLN A 32 44.06 -30.87 15.14
N SER A 33 44.90 -31.71 15.80
CA SER A 33 46.22 -31.28 16.28
C SER A 33 47.14 -30.89 15.15
N GLU A 34 47.11 -31.58 14.03
CA GLU A 34 47.91 -31.26 12.85
C GLU A 34 47.44 -29.96 12.17
N LEU A 35 46.08 -29.76 12.12
CA LEU A 35 45.56 -28.47 11.63
C LEU A 35 46.00 -27.30 12.53
N ALA A 36 46.02 -27.50 13.85
CA ALA A 36 46.49 -26.50 14.80
C ALA A 36 47.95 -26.12 14.49
N GLU A 37 48.83 -27.09 14.28
CA GLU A 37 50.25 -26.87 13.89
C GLU A 37 50.33 -26.12 12.55
N ARG A 38 49.58 -26.51 11.53
CA ARG A 38 49.61 -25.90 10.20
C ARG A 38 49.07 -24.46 10.19
N THR A 39 48.15 -24.12 11.05
CA THR A 39 47.53 -22.80 11.13
C THR A 39 48.15 -21.88 12.15
N GLY A 40 48.90 -22.41 13.11
CA GLY A 40 49.39 -21.69 14.29
C GLY A 40 48.31 -21.39 15.33
N LEU A 41 47.12 -21.93 15.18
CA LEU A 41 46.02 -21.82 16.14
C LEU A 41 46.18 -22.84 17.29
N THR A 42 45.59 -22.56 18.43
CA THR A 42 45.63 -23.53 19.54
C THR A 42 44.70 -24.73 19.22
N ALA A 43 45.07 -25.91 19.75
CA ALA A 43 44.25 -27.10 19.62
C ALA A 43 42.82 -26.88 20.18
N LYS A 44 42.72 -26.06 21.25
CA LYS A 44 41.41 -25.65 21.82
C LYS A 44 40.58 -24.86 20.78
N HIS A 45 41.19 -23.92 20.07
CA HIS A 45 40.52 -23.10 19.07
C HIS A 45 39.99 -23.96 17.89
N ILE A 46 40.84 -24.88 17.38
CA ILE A 46 40.44 -25.81 16.33
C ILE A 46 39.30 -26.71 16.81
N ASN A 47 39.35 -27.20 18.03
CA ASN A 47 38.29 -28.02 18.61
C ASN A 47 36.96 -27.25 18.70
N GLN A 48 36.99 -25.97 19.13
CA GLN A 48 35.80 -25.11 19.19
C GLN A 48 35.23 -24.85 17.81
N LEU A 49 36.05 -24.63 16.77
CA LEU A 49 35.58 -24.47 15.40
C LEU A 49 34.86 -25.75 14.90
N VAL A 50 35.50 -26.92 15.09
CA VAL A 50 34.97 -28.19 14.62
C VAL A 50 33.70 -28.63 15.38
N ASN A 51 33.62 -28.31 16.67
CA ASN A 51 32.44 -28.60 17.49
C ASN A 51 31.36 -27.54 17.39
N GLN A 52 31.51 -26.55 16.55
CA GLN A 52 30.50 -25.53 16.27
C GLN A 52 30.27 -24.54 17.43
N ASP A 53 31.20 -24.43 18.36
CA ASP A 53 31.09 -23.49 19.48
C ASP A 53 31.35 -22.04 19.05
N ILE A 54 32.14 -21.87 17.97
CA ILE A 54 32.51 -20.54 17.42
C ILE A 54 32.46 -20.54 15.90
N GLY A 55 32.19 -19.37 15.32
CA GLY A 55 32.24 -19.13 13.88
C GLY A 55 33.64 -18.95 13.31
N ILE A 56 33.77 -18.83 12.00
CA ILE A 56 35.02 -18.62 11.28
C ILE A 56 35.20 -17.12 10.98
N SER A 57 36.10 -16.45 11.69
CA SER A 57 36.45 -15.06 11.41
C SER A 57 37.25 -14.95 10.11
N GLY A 58 37.38 -13.72 9.55
CA GLY A 58 38.17 -13.46 8.35
C GLY A 58 39.64 -13.87 8.50
N ASP A 59 40.23 -13.65 9.68
CA ASP A 59 41.66 -14.03 9.93
C ASP A 59 41.79 -15.54 9.98
N VAL A 60 40.87 -16.25 10.63
CA VAL A 60 40.84 -17.73 10.65
C VAL A 60 40.62 -18.29 9.25
N ALA A 61 39.76 -17.68 8.45
CA ALA A 61 39.52 -18.08 7.08
C ALA A 61 40.78 -18.00 6.20
N LEU A 62 41.62 -16.97 6.37
CA LEU A 62 42.89 -16.83 5.67
C LEU A 62 43.91 -17.90 6.11
N LEU A 63 43.93 -18.27 7.39
CA LEU A 63 44.77 -19.38 7.89
C LEU A 63 44.31 -20.72 7.34
N LEU A 64 43.00 -20.95 7.28
CA LEU A 64 42.44 -22.17 6.69
C LEU A 64 42.70 -22.28 5.19
N GLU A 65 42.61 -21.18 4.43
CA GLU A 65 42.95 -21.13 3.01
C GLU A 65 44.38 -21.64 2.75
N ARG A 66 45.35 -21.22 3.59
CA ARG A 66 46.76 -21.63 3.46
C ARG A 66 46.96 -23.07 3.90
N ALA A 67 46.28 -23.52 4.93
CA ALA A 67 46.44 -24.86 5.51
C ALA A 67 45.65 -25.95 4.77
N LEU A 68 44.58 -25.56 4.05
CA LEU A 68 43.68 -26.48 3.36
C LEU A 68 43.50 -26.07 1.88
N PRO A 69 44.45 -26.35 1.00
CA PRO A 69 44.38 -25.99 -0.42
C PRO A 69 43.06 -26.45 -1.07
N GLY A 70 42.47 -25.61 -1.92
CA GLY A 70 41.21 -25.89 -2.60
C GLY A 70 39.98 -25.22 -1.95
N PHE A 71 40.16 -24.60 -0.78
CA PHE A 71 39.11 -23.80 -0.12
C PHE A 71 39.68 -22.40 0.15
N ASP A 72 39.19 -21.39 -0.56
CA ASP A 72 39.61 -20.01 -0.35
C ASP A 72 38.97 -19.38 0.92
N ALA A 73 39.51 -18.26 1.37
CA ALA A 73 39.01 -17.56 2.53
C ALA A 73 37.55 -17.09 2.34
N ARG A 74 37.15 -16.77 1.08
CA ARG A 74 35.78 -16.39 0.75
C ARG A 74 34.79 -17.54 0.97
N PHE A 75 35.20 -18.76 0.68
CA PHE A 75 34.38 -19.94 0.93
C PHE A 75 34.04 -20.05 2.42
N TRP A 76 35.02 -19.95 3.30
CA TRP A 76 34.85 -20.05 4.74
C TRP A 76 34.01 -18.91 5.32
N THR A 77 34.34 -17.67 4.96
CA THR A 77 33.61 -16.49 5.45
C THR A 77 32.17 -16.45 4.93
N ARG A 78 31.94 -16.85 3.68
CA ARG A 78 30.60 -16.94 3.09
C ARG A 78 29.75 -18.00 3.77
N THR A 79 30.33 -19.17 4.05
CA THR A 79 29.64 -20.26 4.76
C THR A 79 29.24 -19.82 6.17
N ASP A 80 30.15 -19.16 6.89
CA ASP A 80 29.85 -18.64 8.23
C ASP A 80 28.78 -17.54 8.18
N ALA A 81 28.92 -16.55 7.31
CA ALA A 81 27.94 -15.47 7.17
C ALA A 81 26.53 -15.99 6.83
N TYR A 82 26.47 -17.01 5.97
CA TYR A 82 25.19 -17.63 5.61
C TYR A 82 24.57 -18.35 6.82
N HIS A 83 25.37 -19.05 7.61
CA HIS A 83 24.93 -19.71 8.82
C HIS A 83 24.46 -18.72 9.89
N GLN A 84 25.19 -17.63 10.12
CA GLN A 84 24.80 -16.59 11.07
C GLN A 84 23.50 -15.89 10.64
N ALA A 85 23.33 -15.63 9.35
CA ALA A 85 22.10 -15.06 8.80
C ALA A 85 20.91 -16.03 9.02
N TYR A 86 21.12 -17.32 8.81
CA TYR A 86 20.12 -18.35 9.06
C TYR A 86 19.70 -18.40 10.55
N LEU A 87 20.68 -18.45 11.48
CA LEU A 87 20.39 -18.45 12.92
C LEU A 87 19.65 -17.19 13.37
N SER A 88 20.04 -16.04 12.83
CA SER A 88 19.37 -14.78 13.11
C SER A 88 17.91 -14.79 12.64
N LYS A 89 17.66 -15.37 11.46
CA LYS A 89 16.31 -15.53 10.91
C LYS A 89 15.47 -16.52 11.75
N GLU A 90 16.03 -17.64 12.16
CA GLU A 90 15.34 -18.63 13.04
C GLU A 90 15.02 -18.02 14.41
N LYS A 91 15.95 -17.27 15.00
CA LYS A 91 15.71 -16.53 16.26
C LYS A 91 14.59 -15.49 16.11
N ALA A 92 14.56 -14.79 14.99
CA ALA A 92 13.50 -13.84 14.69
C ALA A 92 12.14 -14.55 14.55
N LYS A 93 12.08 -15.67 13.82
CA LYS A 93 10.86 -16.50 13.71
C LYS A 93 10.33 -16.96 15.06
N GLY A 94 11.20 -17.32 16.00
CA GLY A 94 10.80 -17.74 17.35
C GLY A 94 10.08 -16.65 18.17
N LYS A 95 10.27 -15.38 17.83
CA LYS A 95 9.58 -14.25 18.47
C LYS A 95 8.25 -13.88 17.77
N LEU A 96 8.03 -14.33 16.54
CA LEU A 96 6.86 -13.97 15.75
C LEU A 96 5.51 -14.44 16.33
N PRO A 97 5.38 -15.59 17.06
CA PRO A 97 4.13 -15.95 17.71
C PRO A 97 3.63 -14.91 18.71
N GLU A 98 4.52 -14.19 19.38
CA GLU A 98 4.18 -13.10 20.31
C GLU A 98 3.49 -11.93 19.58
N LEU A 99 3.72 -11.80 18.28
CA LEU A 99 3.17 -10.75 17.43
C LEU A 99 1.87 -11.15 16.73
N THR A 100 1.36 -12.36 17.00
CA THR A 100 0.12 -12.87 16.36
C THR A 100 -1.07 -11.96 16.62
N ALA A 101 -1.24 -11.51 17.87
CA ALA A 101 -2.34 -10.62 18.24
C ALA A 101 -2.34 -9.29 17.45
N TRP A 102 -1.14 -8.80 17.11
CA TRP A 102 -1.02 -7.64 16.22
C TRP A 102 -1.47 -7.96 14.79
N ALA A 103 -1.08 -9.10 14.25
CA ALA A 103 -1.44 -9.51 12.89
C ALA A 103 -2.95 -9.79 12.75
N ASP A 104 -3.62 -10.25 13.81
CA ASP A 104 -5.06 -10.50 13.85
C ASP A 104 -5.92 -9.23 13.68
N GLY A 105 -5.31 -8.06 13.84
CA GLY A 105 -5.99 -6.77 13.56
C GLY A 105 -6.19 -6.46 12.08
N PHE A 106 -5.56 -7.21 11.17
CA PHE A 106 -5.72 -7.05 9.72
C PHE A 106 -6.76 -8.03 9.17
N ASP A 107 -7.59 -7.57 8.22
CA ASP A 107 -8.57 -8.45 7.56
C ASP A 107 -7.89 -9.56 6.74
N PRO A 108 -8.02 -10.83 7.14
CA PRO A 108 -7.31 -11.93 6.48
C PRO A 108 -7.82 -12.22 5.07
N ALA A 109 -9.08 -11.86 4.76
CA ALA A 109 -9.62 -12.04 3.41
C ALA A 109 -8.99 -11.04 2.44
N THR A 110 -8.83 -9.79 2.86
CA THR A 110 -8.12 -8.76 2.08
C THR A 110 -6.65 -9.12 1.87
N LEU A 111 -5.95 -9.57 2.93
CA LEU A 111 -4.55 -9.99 2.80
C LEU A 111 -4.37 -11.10 1.75
N ARG A 112 -5.25 -12.11 1.77
CA ARG A 112 -5.23 -13.21 0.78
C ARG A 112 -5.64 -12.75 -0.62
N HIS A 113 -6.67 -11.91 -0.72
CA HIS A 113 -7.14 -11.39 -2.01
C HIS A 113 -6.03 -10.64 -2.76
N HIS A 114 -5.22 -9.89 -2.04
CA HIS A 114 -4.09 -9.15 -2.61
C HIS A 114 -2.78 -9.95 -2.66
N GLY A 115 -2.80 -11.25 -2.33
CA GLY A 115 -1.62 -12.12 -2.39
C GLY A 115 -0.53 -11.77 -1.37
N ILE A 116 -0.87 -11.02 -0.32
CA ILE A 116 0.06 -10.69 0.76
C ILE A 116 0.32 -11.93 1.61
N THR A 117 -0.74 -12.67 1.91
CA THR A 117 -0.67 -13.95 2.65
C THR A 117 -1.31 -15.07 1.85
N SER A 118 -1.00 -16.33 2.22
CA SER A 118 -1.56 -17.54 1.63
C SER A 118 -2.36 -18.32 2.68
N PRO A 119 -3.36 -19.12 2.28
CA PRO A 119 -4.05 -20.05 3.18
C PRO A 119 -3.14 -21.09 3.87
N HIS A 120 -1.94 -21.33 3.30
CA HIS A 120 -0.96 -22.29 3.81
C HIS A 120 0.08 -21.64 4.75
N ASP A 121 0.03 -20.31 4.94
CA ASP A 121 0.95 -19.62 5.83
C ASP A 121 0.62 -19.96 7.29
N ASN A 122 1.63 -20.31 8.06
CA ASN A 122 1.49 -20.34 9.52
C ASN A 122 1.49 -18.91 10.09
N GLN A 123 1.19 -18.77 11.37
CA GLN A 123 1.10 -17.48 12.05
C GLN A 123 2.38 -16.65 11.94
N ALA A 124 3.55 -17.29 12.15
CA ALA A 124 4.84 -16.62 12.04
C ALA A 124 5.09 -16.06 10.62
N THR A 125 4.81 -16.86 9.60
CA THR A 125 4.92 -16.46 8.20
C THR A 125 3.95 -15.34 7.86
N THR A 126 2.72 -15.38 8.40
CA THR A 126 1.73 -14.31 8.22
C THR A 126 2.23 -12.97 8.78
N VAL A 127 2.76 -12.97 10.01
CA VAL A 127 3.33 -11.76 10.63
C VAL A 127 4.49 -11.22 9.79
N GLU A 128 5.44 -12.08 9.38
CA GLU A 128 6.58 -11.68 8.57
C GLU A 128 6.15 -11.03 7.25
N LYS A 129 5.18 -11.63 6.55
CA LYS A 129 4.66 -11.10 5.28
C LYS A 129 3.95 -9.76 5.44
N ILE A 130 3.20 -9.56 6.54
CA ILE A 130 2.56 -8.28 6.83
C ILE A 130 3.62 -7.20 7.10
N LEU A 131 4.62 -7.48 7.94
CA LEU A 131 5.72 -6.55 8.20
C LEU A 131 6.47 -6.17 6.91
N GLN A 132 6.78 -7.15 6.06
CA GLN A 132 7.41 -6.94 4.76
C GLN A 132 6.54 -6.10 3.82
N PHE A 133 5.23 -6.37 3.79
CA PHE A 133 4.29 -5.59 2.98
C PHE A 133 4.29 -4.12 3.36
N PHE A 134 4.34 -3.80 4.65
CA PHE A 134 4.42 -2.43 5.14
C PHE A 134 5.82 -1.83 5.10
N GLY A 135 6.86 -2.64 4.85
CA GLY A 135 8.25 -2.20 4.83
C GLY A 135 8.76 -1.79 6.20
N VAL A 136 8.32 -2.46 7.26
CA VAL A 136 8.69 -2.20 8.66
C VAL A 136 9.28 -3.44 9.31
N ALA A 137 10.15 -3.26 10.29
CA ALA A 137 10.82 -4.36 10.97
C ALA A 137 10.01 -4.90 12.16
N THR A 138 9.17 -4.09 12.78
CA THR A 138 8.40 -4.43 14.00
C THR A 138 7.03 -3.75 14.02
N PRO A 139 6.07 -4.22 14.83
CA PRO A 139 4.80 -3.52 15.05
C PRO A 139 4.95 -2.11 15.59
N GLU A 140 5.94 -1.84 16.45
CA GLU A 140 6.19 -0.50 16.95
C GLU A 140 6.63 0.45 15.84
N ALA A 141 7.46 -0.04 14.90
CA ALA A 141 7.83 0.73 13.72
C ALA A 141 6.62 0.95 12.80
N PHE A 142 5.68 -0.01 12.72
CA PHE A 142 4.41 0.18 12.02
C PHE A 142 3.58 1.29 12.66
N GLU A 143 3.42 1.30 13.99
CA GLU A 143 2.71 2.36 14.70
C GLU A 143 3.30 3.75 14.41
N GLN A 144 4.62 3.87 14.47
CA GLN A 144 5.31 5.13 14.21
C GLN A 144 5.22 5.60 12.75
N THR A 145 5.25 4.65 11.80
CA THR A 145 5.36 4.96 10.37
C THR A 145 3.99 5.10 9.70
N TRP A 146 3.03 4.29 10.11
CA TRP A 146 1.73 4.17 9.45
C TRP A 146 0.57 4.75 10.25
N MET A 147 0.59 4.60 11.59
CA MET A 147 -0.54 4.99 12.43
C MET A 147 -0.44 6.46 12.86
N GLN A 148 0.70 6.90 13.40
CA GLN A 148 0.83 8.26 13.92
C GLN A 148 0.79 9.35 12.83
N PRO A 149 1.50 9.24 11.69
CA PRO A 149 1.53 10.30 10.70
C PRO A 149 0.33 10.33 9.76
N ARG A 150 -0.35 9.18 9.55
CA ARG A 150 -1.32 9.03 8.47
C ARG A 150 -2.75 8.84 8.94
N VAL A 151 -2.94 8.25 10.11
CA VAL A 151 -4.27 7.97 10.67
C VAL A 151 -4.67 9.02 11.70
N SER A 152 -3.70 9.74 12.28
CA SER A 152 -3.97 10.77 13.29
C SER A 152 -4.60 12.06 12.76
N PHE A 153 -4.78 12.19 11.44
CA PHE A 153 -5.30 13.42 10.84
C PHE A 153 -6.73 13.78 11.24
N ARG A 154 -7.51 12.86 11.84
CA ARG A 154 -8.80 13.17 12.48
C ARG A 154 -9.08 12.25 13.66
N ARG A 155 -8.54 12.59 14.83
CA ARG A 155 -9.06 12.09 16.09
C ARG A 155 -10.37 12.80 16.45
N SER A 156 -11.46 12.48 15.79
CA SER A 156 -12.75 12.55 16.45
C SER A 156 -12.92 11.27 17.27
N GLN A 157 -13.52 11.37 18.45
CA GLN A 157 -13.66 10.30 19.44
C GLN A 157 -14.39 9.00 18.99
N ALA A 158 -14.65 8.85 17.70
CA ALA A 158 -15.32 7.70 17.08
C ALA A 158 -14.35 6.65 16.50
N PHE A 159 -13.02 6.78 16.70
CA PHE A 159 -12.01 5.87 16.16
C PHE A 159 -11.75 4.67 17.10
N THR A 160 -12.64 3.71 17.09
CA THR A 160 -12.37 2.33 17.54
C THR A 160 -12.46 1.33 16.37
N VAL A 161 -12.40 1.78 15.12
CA VAL A 161 -12.69 0.90 13.99
C VAL A 161 -11.45 0.74 13.12
N ALA A 162 -10.84 -0.46 13.19
CA ALA A 162 -9.94 -1.03 12.20
C ALA A 162 -8.84 -0.08 11.66
N GLU A 163 -8.09 0.56 12.57
CA GLU A 163 -6.95 1.42 12.21
C GLU A 163 -5.95 0.67 11.33
N GLN A 164 -5.65 -0.59 11.64
CA GLN A 164 -4.76 -1.45 10.85
C GLN A 164 -5.32 -1.72 9.46
N ASN A 165 -6.62 -1.94 9.32
CA ASN A 165 -7.27 -2.10 8.02
C ASN A 165 -7.28 -0.80 7.21
N THR A 166 -7.36 0.35 7.87
CA THR A 166 -7.18 1.67 7.21
C THR A 166 -5.75 1.81 6.66
N ALA A 167 -4.74 1.45 7.46
CA ALA A 167 -3.35 1.42 7.02
C ALA A 167 -3.14 0.41 5.87
N LEU A 168 -3.79 -0.77 5.94
CA LEU A 168 -3.75 -1.77 4.89
C LEU A 168 -4.29 -1.20 3.57
N TRP A 169 -5.45 -0.57 3.60
CA TRP A 169 -6.05 0.05 2.42
C TRP A 169 -5.13 1.15 1.84
N LEU A 170 -4.58 2.03 2.69
CA LEU A 170 -3.64 3.08 2.25
C LEU A 170 -2.37 2.50 1.62
N ARG A 171 -1.82 1.42 2.17
CA ARG A 171 -0.63 0.79 1.60
C ARG A 171 -0.90 0.12 0.26
N LEU A 172 -2.05 -0.55 0.12
CA LEU A 172 -2.50 -1.11 -1.15
C LEU A 172 -2.61 -0.02 -2.22
N LEU A 173 -3.19 1.09 -1.84
CA LEU A 173 -3.39 2.25 -2.69
C LEU A 173 -2.05 2.87 -3.13
N GLU A 174 -1.10 3.03 -2.21
CA GLU A 174 0.27 3.50 -2.49
C GLU A 174 0.97 2.60 -3.51
N ARG A 175 0.93 1.29 -3.30
CA ARG A 175 1.54 0.32 -4.22
C ARG A 175 0.90 0.31 -5.60
N SER A 176 -0.41 0.46 -5.67
CA SER A 176 -1.10 0.62 -6.96
C SER A 176 -0.65 1.89 -7.67
N ALA A 177 -0.61 3.02 -6.95
CA ALA A 177 -0.25 4.31 -7.51
C ALA A 177 1.21 4.40 -7.98
N GLU A 178 2.15 3.71 -7.33
CA GLU A 178 3.56 3.65 -7.74
C GLU A 178 3.75 3.11 -9.17
N ARG A 179 2.82 2.28 -9.66
CA ARG A 179 2.87 1.62 -10.96
C ARG A 179 2.19 2.39 -12.09
N ILE A 180 1.45 3.45 -11.75
CA ILE A 180 0.70 4.25 -12.73
C ILE A 180 1.54 5.45 -13.14
N THR A 181 1.85 5.54 -14.43
CA THR A 181 2.57 6.69 -14.99
C THR A 181 1.59 7.81 -15.35
N VAL A 182 1.94 9.04 -14.97
CA VAL A 182 1.16 10.24 -15.27
C VAL A 182 2.06 11.37 -15.77
N ALA A 183 1.49 12.38 -16.43
CA ALA A 183 2.18 13.58 -16.83
C ALA A 183 2.67 14.39 -15.60
N PRO A 184 3.54 15.39 -15.75
CA PRO A 184 3.87 16.32 -14.66
C PRO A 184 2.62 17.07 -14.17
N PHE A 185 2.46 17.15 -12.84
CA PHE A 185 1.29 17.75 -12.22
C PHE A 185 1.17 19.25 -12.50
N ARG A 186 -0.01 19.68 -12.94
CA ARG A 186 -0.37 21.09 -13.16
C ARG A 186 -1.81 21.35 -12.68
N VAL A 187 -1.96 22.22 -11.69
CA VAL A 187 -3.28 22.54 -11.10
C VAL A 187 -4.27 23.11 -12.13
N GLY A 188 -3.79 23.90 -13.10
CA GLY A 188 -4.65 24.41 -14.18
C GLY A 188 -5.19 23.31 -15.10
N ALA A 189 -4.37 22.26 -15.37
CA ALA A 189 -4.80 21.07 -16.11
C ALA A 189 -5.79 20.23 -15.28
N LEU A 190 -5.58 20.12 -13.96
CA LEU A 190 -6.51 19.43 -13.07
C LEU A 190 -7.90 20.07 -13.06
N ARG A 191 -7.96 21.42 -12.97
CA ARG A 191 -9.24 22.14 -13.02
C ARG A 191 -9.96 21.96 -14.38
N LYS A 192 -9.21 21.84 -15.47
CA LYS A 192 -9.79 21.53 -16.79
C LYS A 192 -10.30 20.08 -16.83
N ALA A 193 -9.52 19.12 -16.30
CA ALA A 193 -9.93 17.73 -16.20
C ALA A 193 -11.21 17.56 -15.36
N ALA A 194 -11.32 18.24 -14.23
CA ALA A 194 -12.53 18.22 -13.40
C ALA A 194 -13.80 18.62 -14.16
N ARG A 195 -13.71 19.64 -15.03
CA ARG A 195 -14.87 20.16 -15.78
C ARG A 195 -15.40 19.21 -16.85
N ILE A 196 -14.61 18.23 -17.31
CA ILE A 196 -15.02 17.25 -18.31
C ILE A 196 -15.48 15.95 -17.70
N ILE A 197 -15.38 15.77 -16.37
CA ILE A 197 -15.85 14.57 -15.66
C ILE A 197 -17.39 14.47 -15.63
N PRO A 198 -18.20 15.54 -15.42
CA PRO A 198 -19.64 15.39 -15.28
C PRO A 198 -20.31 14.63 -16.41
N PRO A 199 -20.04 14.83 -17.71
CA PRO A 199 -20.60 14.01 -18.79
C PRO A 199 -20.23 12.53 -18.72
N MET A 200 -19.08 12.17 -18.09
CA MET A 200 -18.64 10.79 -17.95
C MET A 200 -19.55 9.99 -17.00
N THR A 201 -20.34 10.69 -16.17
CA THR A 201 -21.35 10.05 -15.28
C THR A 201 -22.49 9.37 -16.04
N ASN A 202 -22.62 9.60 -17.34
CA ASN A 202 -23.55 8.88 -18.23
C ASN A 202 -23.04 7.51 -18.70
N LEU A 203 -21.75 7.24 -18.52
CA LEU A 203 -21.12 5.97 -18.87
C LEU A 203 -21.35 4.93 -17.78
N THR A 204 -21.03 3.66 -18.06
CA THR A 204 -20.88 2.67 -17.00
C THR A 204 -19.80 3.12 -16.01
N ILE A 205 -19.85 2.63 -14.78
CA ILE A 205 -18.83 3.02 -13.78
C ILE A 205 -17.40 2.67 -14.25
N PRO A 206 -17.11 1.47 -14.78
CA PRO A 206 -15.76 1.16 -15.28
C PRO A 206 -15.32 2.03 -16.46
N ASP A 207 -16.20 2.30 -17.43
CA ASP A 207 -15.87 3.11 -18.60
C ASP A 207 -15.64 4.58 -18.20
N GLY A 208 -16.53 5.12 -17.36
CA GLY A 208 -16.41 6.48 -16.84
C GLY A 208 -15.16 6.65 -16.00
N PHE A 209 -14.84 5.69 -15.12
CA PHE A 209 -13.61 5.67 -14.34
C PHE A 209 -12.37 5.66 -15.25
N THR A 210 -12.38 4.85 -16.30
CA THR A 210 -11.29 4.80 -17.29
C THR A 210 -11.09 6.15 -17.98
N ALA A 211 -12.18 6.80 -18.40
CA ALA A 211 -12.14 8.12 -19.02
C ALA A 211 -11.62 9.20 -18.04
N ALA A 212 -12.13 9.20 -16.80
CA ALA A 212 -11.69 10.13 -15.76
C ALA A 212 -10.20 9.93 -15.42
N ARG A 213 -9.75 8.67 -15.31
CA ARG A 213 -8.36 8.32 -15.07
C ARG A 213 -7.45 8.83 -16.18
N ALA A 214 -7.84 8.69 -17.43
CA ALA A 214 -7.08 9.21 -18.57
C ALA A 214 -6.97 10.74 -18.52
N ALA A 215 -8.07 11.44 -18.24
CA ALA A 215 -8.08 12.90 -18.12
C ALA A 215 -7.21 13.39 -16.95
N LEU A 216 -7.28 12.74 -15.79
CA LEU A 216 -6.49 13.06 -14.61
C LEU A 216 -5.01 12.74 -14.81
N ALA A 217 -4.67 11.65 -15.51
CA ALA A 217 -3.29 11.30 -15.84
C ALA A 217 -2.61 12.37 -16.71
N GLN A 218 -3.34 13.00 -17.65
CA GLN A 218 -2.85 14.15 -18.43
C GLN A 218 -2.64 15.41 -17.57
N ALA A 219 -3.36 15.53 -16.48
CA ALA A 219 -3.18 16.60 -15.50
C ALA A 219 -2.08 16.32 -14.46
N GLY A 220 -1.51 15.12 -14.48
CA GLY A 220 -0.48 14.68 -13.55
C GLY A 220 -1.01 14.12 -12.23
N VAL A 221 -2.26 13.67 -12.20
CA VAL A 221 -2.90 13.07 -11.02
C VAL A 221 -3.10 11.58 -11.26
N VAL A 222 -2.65 10.77 -10.31
CA VAL A 222 -2.92 9.33 -10.30
C VAL A 222 -4.33 9.11 -9.77
N LEU A 223 -5.16 8.39 -10.52
CA LEU A 223 -6.44 7.87 -10.05
C LEU A 223 -6.39 6.34 -10.02
N THR A 224 -6.70 5.77 -8.87
CA THR A 224 -6.76 4.31 -8.69
C THR A 224 -7.92 3.90 -7.80
N PHE A 225 -8.27 2.64 -7.85
CA PHE A 225 -9.36 2.04 -7.10
C PHE A 225 -8.83 0.88 -6.27
N ILE A 226 -9.21 0.82 -5.01
CA ILE A 226 -8.97 -0.33 -4.12
C ILE A 226 -10.30 -0.65 -3.44
N ARG A 227 -10.70 -1.92 -3.53
CA ARG A 227 -11.91 -2.41 -2.84
C ARG A 227 -11.89 -2.03 -1.36
N GLN A 228 -13.05 -1.72 -0.84
CA GLN A 228 -13.20 -1.40 0.58
C GLN A 228 -12.71 -2.56 1.46
N VAL A 229 -11.81 -2.26 2.39
CA VAL A 229 -11.37 -3.21 3.42
C VAL A 229 -12.41 -3.24 4.54
N PRO A 230 -12.84 -4.42 5.02
CA PRO A 230 -13.81 -4.53 6.09
C PRO A 230 -13.45 -3.70 7.34
N GLY A 231 -14.47 -3.07 7.92
CA GLY A 231 -14.30 -2.20 9.09
C GLY A 231 -13.79 -0.79 8.78
N THR A 232 -13.25 -0.50 7.59
CA THR A 232 -12.93 0.86 7.18
C THR A 232 -14.20 1.59 6.72
N ARG A 233 -14.23 2.91 6.91
CA ARG A 233 -15.32 3.76 6.43
C ARG A 233 -14.86 4.69 5.31
N ILE A 234 -13.83 4.29 4.58
CA ILE A 234 -13.18 5.09 3.55
C ILE A 234 -14.05 5.14 2.30
N CYS A 235 -14.39 6.34 1.85
CA CYS A 235 -15.03 6.60 0.56
C CYS A 235 -13.97 6.95 -0.50
N GLY A 236 -13.02 7.79 -0.13
CA GLY A 236 -11.90 8.22 -0.93
C GLY A 236 -10.72 8.66 -0.09
N ALA A 237 -9.61 8.91 -0.74
CA ALA A 237 -8.43 9.52 -0.13
C ALA A 237 -7.59 10.26 -1.16
N THR A 238 -7.03 11.38 -0.71
CA THR A 238 -6.03 12.14 -1.46
C THR A 238 -4.74 12.22 -0.67
N TRP A 239 -3.61 11.95 -1.33
CA TRP A 239 -2.29 12.18 -0.75
C TRP A 239 -1.24 12.43 -1.84
N TRP A 240 0.01 12.66 -1.44
CA TRP A 240 1.10 12.96 -2.34
C TRP A 240 2.22 11.90 -2.21
N LEU A 241 2.45 11.11 -3.27
CA LEU A 241 3.60 10.19 -3.36
C LEU A 241 4.94 10.92 -3.44
N ALA A 242 4.94 12.10 -4.05
CA ALA A 242 6.06 13.02 -4.14
C ALA A 242 5.50 14.45 -4.20
N ALA A 243 6.38 15.45 -4.11
CA ALA A 243 5.98 16.87 -4.10
C ALA A 243 5.11 17.31 -5.30
N ASP A 244 5.21 16.59 -6.41
CA ASP A 244 4.54 16.85 -7.68
C ASP A 244 3.72 15.64 -8.19
N ARG A 245 3.41 14.67 -7.30
CA ARG A 245 2.69 13.45 -7.68
C ARG A 245 1.51 13.18 -6.76
N PRO A 246 0.39 13.90 -6.93
CA PRO A 246 -0.83 13.66 -6.19
C PRO A 246 -1.52 12.37 -6.65
N VAL A 247 -2.19 11.72 -5.70
CA VAL A 247 -2.91 10.47 -5.88
C VAL A 247 -4.31 10.61 -5.32
N ILE A 248 -5.29 10.10 -6.06
CA ILE A 248 -6.65 9.90 -5.61
C ILE A 248 -6.94 8.41 -5.58
N GLY A 249 -7.40 7.91 -4.45
CA GLY A 249 -7.92 6.58 -4.29
C GLY A 249 -9.40 6.57 -3.99
N LEU A 250 -10.13 5.66 -4.61
CA LEU A 250 -11.57 5.50 -4.39
C LEU A 250 -11.89 4.08 -3.95
N THR A 251 -13.02 3.93 -3.25
CA THR A 251 -13.65 2.66 -2.92
C THR A 251 -15.05 2.59 -3.53
N GLU A 252 -15.66 1.41 -3.47
CA GLU A 252 -17.07 1.19 -3.81
C GLU A 252 -18.01 1.37 -2.61
N ARG A 253 -17.56 2.05 -1.56
CA ARG A 253 -18.40 2.26 -0.36
C ARG A 253 -19.76 2.84 -0.74
N HIS A 254 -20.82 2.36 -0.08
CA HIS A 254 -22.23 2.61 -0.40
C HIS A 254 -22.72 2.00 -1.71
N ARG A 255 -21.86 1.58 -2.63
CA ARG A 255 -22.21 1.01 -3.94
C ARG A 255 -23.22 1.86 -4.72
N LYS A 256 -23.11 3.18 -4.64
CA LYS A 256 -23.96 4.15 -5.32
C LYS A 256 -23.14 4.99 -6.31
N PRO A 257 -23.52 4.99 -7.60
CA PRO A 257 -22.81 5.76 -8.62
C PRO A 257 -22.71 7.26 -8.33
N ASP A 258 -23.79 7.88 -7.80
CA ASP A 258 -23.81 9.28 -7.43
C ASP A 258 -22.77 9.61 -6.33
N ILE A 259 -22.66 8.75 -5.31
CA ILE A 259 -21.67 8.89 -4.24
C ILE A 259 -20.26 8.71 -4.78
N PHE A 260 -20.05 7.72 -5.65
CA PHE A 260 -18.74 7.44 -6.25
C PHE A 260 -18.20 8.65 -7.04
N TRP A 261 -19.03 9.26 -7.87
CA TRP A 261 -18.65 10.43 -8.66
C TRP A 261 -18.48 11.69 -7.82
N PHE A 262 -19.34 11.87 -6.81
CA PHE A 262 -19.18 12.97 -5.86
C PHE A 262 -17.84 12.88 -5.14
N ASN A 263 -17.49 11.69 -4.62
CA ASN A 263 -16.23 11.48 -3.92
C ASN A 263 -15.03 11.73 -4.84
N LEU A 264 -15.07 11.32 -6.11
CA LEU A 264 -13.99 11.64 -7.06
C LEU A 264 -13.76 13.14 -7.16
N LEU A 265 -14.82 13.94 -7.33
CA LEU A 265 -14.71 15.39 -7.46
C LEU A 265 -14.37 16.08 -6.13
N HIS A 266 -14.79 15.52 -5.00
CA HIS A 266 -14.40 15.94 -3.67
C HIS A 266 -12.88 15.81 -3.48
N GLU A 267 -12.32 14.64 -3.82
CA GLU A 267 -10.86 14.42 -3.76
C GLU A 267 -10.08 15.31 -4.72
N ILE A 268 -10.63 15.59 -5.91
CA ILE A 268 -10.06 16.58 -6.82
C ILE A 268 -10.07 17.98 -6.18
N GLY A 269 -11.11 18.31 -5.43
CA GLY A 269 -11.25 19.55 -4.67
C GLY A 269 -10.10 19.73 -3.69
N HIS A 270 -9.75 18.70 -2.93
CA HIS A 270 -8.61 18.73 -2.02
C HIS A 270 -7.29 19.04 -2.72
N ILE A 271 -7.01 18.40 -3.86
CA ILE A 271 -5.78 18.67 -4.62
C ILE A 271 -5.77 20.09 -5.22
N ALA A 272 -6.94 20.58 -5.67
CA ALA A 272 -7.05 21.86 -6.38
C ALA A 272 -7.03 23.09 -5.47
N LEU A 273 -7.46 22.94 -4.20
CA LEU A 273 -7.74 24.04 -3.28
C LEU A 273 -6.80 24.11 -2.08
N HIS A 274 -6.27 22.95 -1.63
CA HIS A 274 -5.52 22.88 -0.37
C HIS A 274 -4.02 22.77 -0.58
N PRO A 275 -3.20 23.07 0.45
CA PRO A 275 -1.75 23.04 0.36
C PRO A 275 -1.23 21.66 -0.06
N ARG A 276 -0.21 21.64 -0.91
CA ARG A 276 0.48 20.42 -1.31
C ARG A 276 1.02 19.70 -0.09
N ARG A 277 1.00 18.33 -0.14
CA ARG A 277 1.49 17.42 0.89
C ARG A 277 0.54 17.17 2.06
N THR A 278 -0.65 17.71 2.06
CA THR A 278 -1.68 17.33 3.02
C THR A 278 -2.33 16.02 2.57
N THR A 279 -2.46 15.05 3.46
CA THR A 279 -3.23 13.83 3.21
C THR A 279 -4.64 14.04 3.72
N PHE A 280 -5.63 13.76 2.90
CA PHE A 280 -7.03 13.76 3.25
C PHE A 280 -7.58 12.34 3.15
N LEU A 281 -8.35 11.92 4.15
CA LEU A 281 -9.09 10.66 4.18
C LEU A 281 -10.56 11.03 4.30
N ASP A 282 -11.33 10.78 3.24
CA ASP A 282 -12.78 10.90 3.29
C ASP A 282 -13.37 9.65 3.94
N LEU A 283 -13.76 9.82 5.20
CA LEU A 283 -14.41 8.80 5.99
C LEU A 283 -15.90 9.14 6.09
N ASP A 284 -16.74 8.13 5.88
CA ASP A 284 -18.18 8.22 6.15
C ASP A 284 -18.44 8.29 7.68
N LEU A 285 -18.03 9.40 8.23
CA LEU A 285 -18.31 9.79 9.61
C LEU A 285 -19.20 11.03 9.54
N ASP A 286 -20.06 11.20 10.54
CA ASP A 286 -20.85 12.44 10.67
C ASP A 286 -19.91 13.62 10.52
N LYS A 287 -20.14 14.42 9.45
CA LYS A 287 -19.27 15.55 9.08
C LYS A 287 -19.06 16.41 10.30
N SER A 288 -17.84 16.47 10.80
CA SER A 288 -17.52 17.34 11.92
C SER A 288 -17.82 18.78 11.50
N ILE A 289 -18.83 19.39 12.12
CA ILE A 289 -19.19 20.78 11.92
C ILE A 289 -17.94 21.60 12.23
N GLY A 290 -17.30 22.17 11.19
CA GLY A 290 -16.19 23.09 11.36
C GLY A 290 -14.93 22.89 10.52
N ASP A 291 -14.78 21.82 9.72
CA ASP A 291 -13.63 21.67 8.85
C ASP A 291 -13.81 22.43 7.52
N THR A 292 -13.22 23.60 7.45
CA THR A 292 -13.29 24.47 6.27
C THR A 292 -12.78 23.78 4.99
N ALA A 293 -11.79 22.89 5.10
CA ALA A 293 -11.23 22.21 3.94
C ALA A 293 -12.22 21.22 3.32
N GLU A 294 -12.95 20.47 4.15
CA GLU A 294 -13.99 19.57 3.69
C GLU A 294 -15.18 20.31 3.05
N GLN A 295 -15.60 21.41 3.69
CA GLN A 295 -16.67 22.24 3.13
C GLN A 295 -16.29 22.82 1.77
N GLN A 296 -15.02 23.22 1.58
CA GLN A 296 -14.51 23.69 0.31
C GLN A 296 -14.44 22.59 -0.75
N ALA A 297 -14.02 21.37 -0.36
CA ALA A 297 -13.99 20.21 -1.26
C ALA A 297 -15.42 19.79 -1.66
N ASP A 298 -16.37 19.76 -0.71
CA ASP A 298 -17.78 19.52 -0.98
C ASP A 298 -18.34 20.56 -1.95
N ALA A 299 -18.12 21.84 -1.70
CA ALA A 299 -18.58 22.93 -2.57
C ALA A 299 -17.97 22.86 -3.98
N PHE A 300 -16.69 22.45 -4.08
CA PHE A 300 -16.04 22.19 -5.36
C PHE A 300 -16.70 21.05 -6.12
N ALA A 301 -16.97 19.91 -5.45
CA ALA A 301 -17.63 18.77 -6.04
C ALA A 301 -19.07 19.12 -6.50
N GLU A 302 -19.85 19.76 -5.64
CA GLU A 302 -21.22 20.19 -5.96
C GLU A 302 -21.26 21.16 -7.15
N SER A 303 -20.44 22.21 -7.13
CA SER A 303 -20.43 23.22 -8.21
C SER A 303 -19.92 22.67 -9.53
N THR A 304 -19.05 21.65 -9.48
CA THR A 304 -18.55 20.99 -10.68
C THR A 304 -19.58 20.05 -11.29
N LEU A 305 -20.27 19.24 -10.49
CA LEU A 305 -21.33 18.33 -10.94
C LEU A 305 -22.60 19.07 -11.39
N LEU A 306 -22.96 20.13 -10.67
CA LEU A 306 -24.27 20.81 -10.77
C LEU A 306 -24.05 22.32 -10.96
N PRO A 307 -23.62 22.75 -12.13
CA PRO A 307 -23.33 24.17 -12.38
C PRO A 307 -24.61 25.02 -12.41
N GLY A 308 -24.49 26.28 -12.03
CA GLY A 308 -25.56 27.26 -12.10
C GLY A 308 -26.71 26.98 -11.14
N ASP A 309 -27.94 26.98 -11.67
CA ASP A 309 -29.18 26.75 -10.92
C ASP A 309 -29.62 25.27 -10.88
N ALA A 310 -28.82 24.35 -11.40
CA ALA A 310 -29.15 22.93 -11.54
C ALA A 310 -29.66 22.31 -10.23
N ARG A 311 -28.99 22.61 -9.09
CA ARG A 311 -29.37 22.11 -7.78
C ARG A 311 -30.80 22.53 -7.39
N THR A 312 -31.12 23.82 -7.62
CA THR A 312 -32.46 24.35 -7.30
C THR A 312 -33.52 23.72 -8.21
N ARG A 313 -33.24 23.53 -9.47
CA ARG A 313 -34.13 22.85 -10.42
C ARG A 313 -34.39 21.41 -10.04
N ILE A 314 -33.33 20.69 -9.68
CA ILE A 314 -33.42 19.28 -9.25
C ILE A 314 -34.25 19.17 -7.95
N ALA A 315 -34.03 20.06 -6.97
CA ALA A 315 -34.81 20.04 -5.72
C ALA A 315 -36.28 20.33 -5.92
N ARG A 316 -36.65 21.04 -6.99
CA ARG A 316 -38.05 21.36 -7.31
C ARG A 316 -38.75 20.29 -8.14
N ALA A 317 -38.04 19.30 -8.65
CA ALA A 317 -38.64 18.23 -9.44
C ALA A 317 -39.65 17.42 -8.61
N THR A 318 -40.80 17.13 -9.18
CA THR A 318 -41.91 16.44 -8.52
C THR A 318 -42.17 15.06 -9.11
N SER A 319 -41.52 14.74 -10.23
CA SER A 319 -41.71 13.44 -10.89
C SER A 319 -40.43 12.82 -11.39
N ARG A 320 -40.46 11.54 -11.66
CA ARG A 320 -39.37 10.76 -12.25
C ARG A 320 -38.98 11.28 -13.64
N GLU A 321 -39.98 11.64 -14.44
CA GLU A 321 -39.87 12.16 -15.80
C GLU A 321 -39.10 13.50 -15.80
N GLU A 322 -39.40 14.36 -14.82
CA GLU A 322 -38.66 15.63 -14.65
C GLU A 322 -37.20 15.38 -14.31
N LEU A 323 -36.86 14.41 -13.45
CA LEU A 323 -35.50 14.05 -13.14
C LEU A 323 -34.73 13.52 -14.37
N LEU A 324 -35.37 12.69 -15.20
CA LEU A 324 -34.80 12.20 -16.46
C LEU A 324 -34.53 13.34 -17.45
N LEU A 325 -35.50 14.26 -17.60
CA LEU A 325 -35.37 15.42 -18.48
C LEU A 325 -34.25 16.37 -17.99
N LEU A 326 -34.15 16.57 -16.69
CA LEU A 326 -33.07 17.39 -16.11
C LEU A 326 -31.70 16.77 -16.35
N ALA A 327 -31.55 15.45 -16.18
CA ALA A 327 -30.32 14.73 -16.46
C ALA A 327 -29.90 14.91 -17.93
N ALA A 328 -30.83 14.71 -18.86
CA ALA A 328 -30.57 14.90 -20.29
C ALA A 328 -30.20 16.36 -20.63
N THR A 329 -30.91 17.33 -20.02
CA THR A 329 -30.67 18.77 -20.26
C THR A 329 -29.30 19.21 -19.70
N LEU A 330 -28.89 18.68 -18.55
CA LEU A 330 -27.61 18.97 -17.91
C LEU A 330 -26.44 18.19 -18.50
N GLY A 331 -26.73 17.14 -19.29
CA GLY A 331 -25.72 16.26 -19.89
C GLY A 331 -24.98 15.40 -18.88
N ILE A 332 -25.60 15.08 -17.75
CA ILE A 332 -25.03 14.28 -16.64
C ILE A 332 -25.84 13.03 -16.38
N GLY A 333 -25.25 12.04 -15.74
CA GLY A 333 -25.91 10.79 -15.40
C GLY A 333 -27.15 11.00 -14.51
N VAL A 334 -28.23 10.32 -14.84
CA VAL A 334 -29.47 10.39 -14.06
C VAL A 334 -29.27 9.97 -12.60
N THR A 335 -28.27 9.14 -12.33
CA THR A 335 -27.88 8.73 -10.97
C THR A 335 -27.48 9.93 -10.11
N ILE A 336 -26.77 10.90 -10.68
CA ILE A 336 -26.37 12.14 -10.01
C ILE A 336 -27.59 12.98 -9.65
N VAL A 337 -28.48 13.19 -10.64
CA VAL A 337 -29.69 13.98 -10.47
C VAL A 337 -30.62 13.37 -9.42
N ALA A 338 -30.80 12.04 -9.47
CA ALA A 338 -31.62 11.30 -8.51
C ALA A 338 -31.03 11.31 -7.09
N GLY A 339 -29.72 11.17 -6.97
CA GLY A 339 -29.02 11.28 -5.68
C GLY A 339 -29.15 12.67 -5.08
N GLN A 340 -28.91 13.71 -5.87
CA GLN A 340 -29.04 15.12 -5.45
C GLN A 340 -30.49 15.46 -5.03
N HIS A 341 -31.49 15.00 -5.78
CA HIS A 341 -32.88 15.20 -5.43
C HIS A 341 -33.20 14.59 -4.06
N GLY A 342 -32.85 13.31 -3.84
CA GLY A 342 -33.05 12.63 -2.59
C GLY A 342 -32.37 13.30 -1.39
N HIS A 343 -31.13 13.78 -1.59
CA HIS A 343 -30.40 14.51 -0.54
C HIS A 343 -31.00 15.89 -0.25
N ALA A 344 -31.46 16.61 -1.26
CA ALA A 344 -32.01 17.93 -1.10
C ALA A 344 -33.43 17.96 -0.50
N THR A 345 -34.22 16.92 -0.78
CA THR A 345 -35.66 16.90 -0.45
C THR A 345 -36.04 15.85 0.60
N GLY A 346 -35.19 14.85 0.84
CA GLY A 346 -35.53 13.65 1.61
C GLY A 346 -36.48 12.69 0.88
N GLN A 347 -36.93 13.01 -0.34
CA GLN A 347 -37.92 12.23 -1.10
C GLN A 347 -37.21 11.20 -2.01
N TRP A 348 -36.90 10.04 -1.45
CA TRP A 348 -36.24 8.95 -2.18
C TRP A 348 -37.19 8.13 -3.05
N ASN A 349 -38.52 8.23 -2.85
CA ASN A 349 -39.53 7.51 -3.61
C ASN A 349 -39.60 7.95 -5.09
N ILE A 350 -39.26 9.19 -5.42
CA ILE A 350 -39.30 9.72 -6.78
C ILE A 350 -38.12 9.23 -7.62
N GLY A 351 -36.94 9.35 -7.09
CA GLY A 351 -35.70 9.10 -7.83
C GLY A 351 -34.86 7.89 -7.34
N GLY A 352 -35.22 7.25 -6.24
CA GLY A 352 -34.38 6.25 -5.60
C GLY A 352 -33.98 5.07 -6.47
N THR A 353 -34.90 4.61 -7.35
CA THR A 353 -34.61 3.53 -8.33
C THR A 353 -33.69 3.99 -9.47
N LEU A 354 -33.61 5.29 -9.77
CA LEU A 354 -32.76 5.86 -10.80
C LEU A 354 -31.28 5.96 -10.37
N ARG A 355 -31.03 5.91 -9.05
CA ARG A 355 -29.63 5.97 -8.54
C ARG A 355 -28.77 4.77 -8.96
N GLY A 356 -29.40 3.64 -9.30
CA GLY A 356 -28.68 2.44 -9.67
C GLY A 356 -27.84 1.86 -8.51
N LYS A 357 -26.96 0.93 -8.85
CA LYS A 357 -26.04 0.28 -7.90
C LYS A 357 -24.75 -0.10 -8.65
N ILE A 358 -23.61 0.07 -8.02
CA ILE A 358 -22.33 -0.49 -8.46
C ILE A 358 -22.37 -2.00 -8.18
N THR A 359 -22.29 -2.80 -9.23
CA THR A 359 -22.39 -4.27 -9.16
C THR A 359 -21.05 -4.90 -8.82
N ASP A 360 -21.04 -6.18 -8.46
CA ASP A 360 -19.79 -6.92 -8.25
C ASP A 360 -18.98 -7.06 -9.53
N ALA A 361 -19.64 -7.08 -10.69
CA ALA A 361 -18.97 -7.06 -12.00
C ALA A 361 -18.24 -5.72 -12.21
N ASP A 362 -18.89 -4.59 -11.92
CA ASP A 362 -18.27 -3.27 -11.99
C ASP A 362 -17.04 -3.18 -11.09
N ILE A 363 -17.16 -3.67 -9.85
CA ILE A 363 -16.07 -3.69 -8.87
C ILE A 363 -14.89 -4.51 -9.40
N SER A 364 -15.15 -5.71 -9.94
CA SER A 364 -14.10 -6.56 -10.50
C SER A 364 -13.41 -5.89 -11.70
N MET A 365 -14.14 -5.16 -12.54
CA MET A 365 -13.55 -4.37 -13.62
C MET A 365 -12.70 -3.22 -13.10
N LEU A 366 -13.15 -2.48 -12.08
CA LEU A 366 -12.38 -1.41 -11.46
C LEU A 366 -11.07 -1.94 -10.84
N GLU A 367 -11.12 -3.10 -10.17
CA GLU A 367 -9.92 -3.76 -9.65
C GLU A 367 -8.94 -4.14 -10.77
N ALA A 368 -9.45 -4.70 -11.86
CA ALA A 368 -8.61 -5.08 -13.01
C ALA A 368 -7.93 -3.86 -13.67
N LEU A 369 -8.56 -2.69 -13.61
CA LEU A 369 -7.98 -1.43 -14.07
C LEU A 369 -6.89 -0.87 -13.13
N SER A 370 -6.82 -1.33 -11.89
CA SER A 370 -5.94 -0.80 -10.85
C SER A 370 -4.84 -1.81 -10.52
N PRO A 371 -3.58 -1.60 -10.96
CA PRO A 371 -2.51 -2.58 -10.80
C PRO A 371 -2.07 -2.68 -9.34
N HIS A 372 -2.39 -3.79 -8.66
CA HIS A 372 -2.06 -4.00 -7.24
C HIS A 372 -1.44 -5.37 -6.91
N GLN A 373 -1.25 -6.23 -7.91
CA GLN A 373 -0.58 -7.52 -7.67
C GLN A 373 0.88 -7.51 -8.15
N ASP A 374 1.81 -7.83 -7.26
CA ASP A 374 3.14 -8.30 -7.64
C ASP A 374 3.04 -9.81 -7.94
N LYS A 375 3.18 -10.16 -9.20
CA LYS A 375 3.40 -11.56 -9.57
C LYS A 375 4.81 -12.04 -9.15
N ASN A 376 5.66 -11.14 -8.61
CA ASN A 376 7.00 -11.48 -8.13
C ASN A 376 7.42 -10.57 -6.96
N PRO A 377 7.47 -11.05 -5.71
CA PRO A 377 7.90 -10.28 -4.55
C PRO A 377 9.39 -9.87 -4.59
N ALA A 378 10.22 -10.51 -5.40
CA ALA A 378 11.65 -10.22 -5.49
C ALA A 378 11.99 -8.88 -6.17
N SER A 379 11.09 -8.29 -6.97
CA SER A 379 11.36 -7.01 -7.66
C SER A 379 11.14 -5.76 -6.79
N ALA A 380 10.51 -5.91 -5.64
CA ALA A 380 10.15 -4.79 -4.75
C ALA A 380 11.31 -4.32 -3.84
N ALA A 381 12.34 -5.11 -3.65
CA ALA A 381 13.45 -4.82 -2.73
C ALA A 381 14.37 -3.66 -3.17
N GLY A 382 14.25 -3.18 -4.41
CA GLY A 382 15.15 -2.18 -4.98
C GLY A 382 14.68 -0.72 -4.93
N ARG A 383 13.41 -0.45 -4.63
CA ARG A 383 12.88 0.93 -4.64
C ARG A 383 12.60 1.39 -3.21
N ARG A 384 13.52 2.15 -2.67
CA ARG A 384 13.37 2.82 -1.36
C ARG A 384 12.09 3.65 -1.38
N SER A 385 11.18 3.41 -0.43
CA SER A 385 10.09 4.31 -0.09
C SER A 385 10.65 5.73 0.08
N ARG A 386 10.32 6.63 -0.84
CA ARG A 386 10.75 8.04 -0.79
C ARG A 386 10.00 8.84 0.29
N PHE A 387 9.15 8.18 1.05
CA PHE A 387 8.27 8.81 2.03
C PHE A 387 8.96 9.31 3.31
N THR A 388 10.14 8.76 3.66
CA THR A 388 10.84 9.10 4.91
C THR A 388 11.63 10.41 4.87
N ARG A 389 11.72 11.10 3.73
CA ARG A 389 12.61 12.27 3.57
C ARG A 389 11.96 13.65 3.65
N SER A 390 10.67 13.77 3.95
CA SER A 390 9.96 15.07 3.91
C SER A 390 9.49 15.59 5.26
N MET A 391 9.97 15.05 6.38
CA MET A 391 9.67 15.57 7.73
C MET A 391 10.93 16.01 8.46
N THR A 392 11.73 16.91 7.88
CA THR A 392 12.58 17.80 8.68
C THR A 392 11.86 19.12 8.82
N HIS A 393 11.45 19.45 10.03
CA HIS A 393 11.05 20.79 10.44
C HIS A 393 12.10 21.81 10.00
N PRO A 394 11.70 22.98 9.50
CA PRO A 394 12.57 24.15 9.58
C PRO A 394 12.51 24.62 11.03
N GLN A 395 13.59 24.38 11.78
CA GLN A 395 13.84 25.17 12.98
C GLN A 395 14.23 26.56 12.58
N ASP A 396 13.54 27.49 13.21
CA ASP A 396 13.85 28.87 13.51
C ASP A 396 15.22 29.38 13.09
N SER A 397 15.19 30.42 12.27
CA SER A 397 16.19 31.48 12.33
C SER A 397 15.47 32.83 12.14
N GLN A 398 15.16 33.46 13.27
CA GLN A 398 15.16 34.89 13.40
C GLN A 398 16.62 35.38 13.64
N PRO A 399 16.98 36.59 13.37
CA PRO A 399 16.26 37.84 13.51
C PRO A 399 15.83 38.51 12.25
#